data_23280764ebe726e0dd6761fea88d5637
#
_entry.id   23280764ebe726e0dd6761fea88d5637
#
_cell.length_a   1.000
_cell.length_b   1.000
_cell.length_c   1.000
_cell.angle_alpha   90.00
_cell.angle_beta   90.00
_cell.angle_gamma   90.00
#
_symmetry.space_group_name_H-M   'P 1'
#
loop_
_entity.id
_entity.type
_entity.pdbx_description
1 polymer ?
#
loop_
_entity_poly.entity_id
_entity_poly.type
_entity_poly.pdbx_seq_one_letter_code
_entity_poly.pdbx_strand_id
1 'polypeptide(L)'
;MPPRYPRNPNRSPRSDSFQQPGLFDFLEGTDQAPVRKPACIMDEVHPSIQDFVVKTRNQALNDEENRRTGNELIEPLTPSNREEPLLFISFGSGSSGNCAYLGTRRTGILIDAGVDPETVERTLKANGLSMSNVRGVLLTHDHSDHVRYVYKLVRLRKDVGIYCTLKTLSGMLRRHSISRRVKDYHHPIYKEFPFSIAGMTITAFDVSHDGSDNCGFFIETQSGHTFAVATDIGSITERVDFYMRKARYVMLEANYDADMLRTGPYTAFLKSRIAAPNGHLDNVDSGAFAASIAAEGLLSHIFLCHLSAENNTPSTALSTVRQHLEGSGFGPIGDASGSIEASECRIQLTALPRTAPSRLFVFRKHPLNGQS
;
A
#
# COMPACT_ATOMS: atom_id res chain seq x y z
N MET A 1 -16.37 51.83 -4.03
CA MET A 1 -15.18 52.30 -4.75
C MET A 1 -13.99 52.22 -3.80
N PRO A 2 -12.98 51.39 -4.01
CA PRO A 2 -11.73 51.41 -3.25
C PRO A 2 -10.71 52.31 -3.95
N PRO A 3 -9.74 52.91 -3.22
CA PRO A 3 -8.82 53.91 -3.71
C PRO A 3 -7.71 53.32 -4.61
N ARG A 4 -7.37 54.09 -5.66
CA ARG A 4 -6.26 53.78 -6.58
C ARG A 4 -4.93 54.25 -6.00
N TYR A 5 -3.89 53.40 -6.05
CA TYR A 5 -2.49 53.79 -5.80
C TYR A 5 -1.79 54.19 -7.12
N PRO A 6 -0.86 55.18 -7.11
CA PRO A 6 -0.21 55.69 -8.30
C PRO A 6 0.93 54.82 -8.80
N ARG A 7 1.07 54.76 -10.15
CA ARG A 7 2.19 54.09 -10.85
C ARG A 7 3.47 54.90 -10.77
N ASN A 8 4.57 54.25 -10.54
CA ASN A 8 5.92 54.81 -10.60
C ASN A 8 6.48 54.69 -12.04
N PRO A 9 6.86 55.81 -12.73
CA PRO A 9 7.37 55.78 -14.09
C PRO A 9 8.90 55.86 -14.11
N ASN A 10 9.61 54.75 -13.90
CA ASN A 10 11.05 54.67 -14.30
C ASN A 10 11.54 53.22 -14.16
N ARG A 11 11.42 52.47 -15.25
CA ARG A 11 12.31 51.35 -15.57
C ARG A 11 12.36 51.15 -17.07
N SER A 12 13.51 51.48 -17.62
CA SER A 12 13.93 51.13 -18.98
C SER A 12 14.15 49.63 -19.15
N PRO A 13 13.93 49.07 -20.37
CA PRO A 13 14.13 47.64 -20.62
C PRO A 13 15.61 47.33 -20.81
N ARG A 14 16.13 46.35 -20.09
CA ARG A 14 17.39 45.67 -20.43
C ARG A 14 17.03 44.42 -21.23
N SER A 15 17.47 44.40 -22.47
CA SER A 15 17.59 43.24 -23.31
C SER A 15 18.84 42.46 -22.93
N ASP A 16 18.67 41.26 -22.39
CA ASP A 16 19.74 40.24 -22.40
C ASP A 16 19.14 38.94 -22.94
N SER A 17 19.56 38.69 -24.19
CA SER A 17 19.32 37.44 -24.90
C SER A 17 20.21 36.34 -24.32
N PHE A 18 19.65 35.43 -23.50
CA PHE A 18 20.30 34.16 -23.19
C PHE A 18 19.96 33.16 -24.29
N GLN A 19 20.92 32.87 -25.16
CA GLN A 19 20.91 31.71 -26.04
C GLN A 19 21.24 30.47 -25.19
N GLN A 20 20.36 29.47 -25.20
CA GLN A 20 20.66 28.14 -24.68
C GLN A 20 21.55 27.41 -25.70
N PRO A 21 22.64 26.72 -25.26
CA PRO A 21 23.44 25.87 -26.15
C PRO A 21 22.61 24.66 -26.61
N GLY A 22 22.75 24.30 -27.87
CA GLY A 22 22.10 23.15 -28.49
C GLY A 22 22.69 21.82 -28.00
N LEU A 23 21.88 20.76 -28.06
CA LEU A 23 22.15 19.40 -27.60
C LEU A 23 23.33 18.68 -28.32
N PHE A 24 24.05 19.30 -29.23
CA PHE A 24 25.10 18.68 -30.05
C PHE A 24 26.54 19.20 -29.87
N ASP A 25 26.79 20.08 -28.91
CA ASP A 25 28.13 20.69 -28.73
C ASP A 25 29.04 19.89 -27.76
N PHE A 26 28.72 18.64 -27.43
CA PHE A 26 29.47 17.79 -26.48
C PHE A 26 30.12 16.55 -27.09
N LEU A 27 30.39 16.51 -28.38
CA LEU A 27 31.13 15.38 -28.97
C LEU A 27 32.34 15.89 -29.75
N GLU A 28 33.41 16.29 -29.03
CA GLU A 28 34.80 16.18 -29.48
C GLU A 28 35.74 16.62 -28.35
N GLY A 29 36.48 15.64 -27.81
CA GLY A 29 37.50 15.88 -26.77
C GLY A 29 37.94 14.58 -26.10
N THR A 30 38.77 13.81 -26.82
CA THR A 30 39.52 12.69 -26.24
C THR A 30 40.59 13.23 -25.30
N ASP A 31 40.40 13.07 -23.99
CA ASP A 31 41.52 12.96 -23.05
C ASP A 31 41.14 12.04 -21.88
N GLN A 32 41.96 11.02 -21.67
CA GLN A 32 41.78 9.99 -20.66
C GLN A 32 42.00 10.59 -19.27
N ALA A 33 40.90 10.86 -18.56
CA ALA A 33 40.93 11.08 -17.13
C ALA A 33 41.03 9.76 -16.37
N PRO A 34 41.78 9.68 -15.28
CA PRO A 34 41.97 8.44 -14.51
C PRO A 34 40.63 7.97 -13.93
N VAL A 35 40.36 6.67 -14.08
CA VAL A 35 39.19 5.99 -13.53
C VAL A 35 39.20 6.15 -12.00
N ARG A 36 38.37 7.07 -11.48
CA ARG A 36 38.09 7.13 -10.04
C ARG A 36 37.29 5.89 -9.66
N LYS A 37 37.79 5.13 -8.69
CA LYS A 37 37.01 4.10 -8.03
C LYS A 37 35.72 4.72 -7.52
N PRO A 38 34.56 4.05 -7.64
CA PRO A 38 33.33 4.59 -7.09
C PRO A 38 33.50 4.83 -5.59
N ALA A 39 33.33 6.07 -5.15
CA ALA A 39 33.29 6.43 -3.74
C ALA A 39 32.18 5.62 -3.07
N CYS A 40 32.45 5.09 -1.89
CA CYS A 40 31.45 4.41 -1.10
C CYS A 40 30.33 5.42 -0.78
N ILE A 41 29.09 5.07 -1.12
CA ILE A 41 27.88 5.92 -0.93
C ILE A 41 27.73 6.45 0.52
N MET A 42 28.48 5.86 1.46
CA MET A 42 28.47 6.22 2.88
C MET A 42 29.23 7.52 3.22
N ASP A 43 30.08 8.02 2.32
CA ASP A 43 30.91 9.21 2.62
C ASP A 43 30.19 10.55 2.37
N GLU A 44 29.02 10.53 1.72
CA GLU A 44 28.20 11.73 1.44
C GLU A 44 27.01 11.91 2.40
N VAL A 45 26.86 11.05 3.41
CA VAL A 45 25.72 11.10 4.33
C VAL A 45 26.05 12.04 5.49
N HIS A 46 25.16 13.00 5.76
CA HIS A 46 25.28 13.96 6.84
C HIS A 46 25.57 13.27 8.19
N PRO A 47 26.50 13.74 9.02
CA PRO A 47 26.91 13.10 10.28
C PRO A 47 25.78 12.69 11.21
N SER A 48 24.69 13.48 11.27
CA SER A 48 23.49 13.15 12.07
C SER A 48 22.75 11.91 11.58
N ILE A 49 22.89 11.54 10.31
CA ILE A 49 22.29 10.32 9.74
C ILE A 49 23.20 9.13 10.03
N GLN A 50 24.51 9.32 9.98
CA GLN A 50 25.49 8.28 10.36
C GLN A 50 25.31 7.90 11.83
N ASP A 51 25.19 8.86 12.75
CA ASP A 51 24.88 8.61 14.16
C ASP A 51 23.56 7.89 14.39
N PHE A 52 22.54 8.23 13.59
CA PHE A 52 21.25 7.56 13.65
C PHE A 52 21.33 6.11 13.17
N VAL A 53 21.99 5.85 12.06
CA VAL A 53 22.21 4.49 11.50
C VAL A 53 23.01 3.64 12.49
N VAL A 54 24.06 4.18 13.10
CA VAL A 54 24.87 3.48 14.11
C VAL A 54 24.05 3.15 15.35
N LYS A 55 23.26 4.10 15.86
CA LYS A 55 22.36 3.86 17.00
C LYS A 55 21.31 2.80 16.71
N THR A 56 20.68 2.86 15.55
CA THR A 56 19.66 1.87 15.13
C THR A 56 20.26 0.49 14.95
N ARG A 57 21.47 0.40 14.37
CA ARG A 57 22.21 -0.85 14.24
C ARG A 57 22.61 -1.45 15.59
N ASN A 58 23.08 -0.61 16.51
CA ASN A 58 23.47 -1.05 17.85
C ASN A 58 22.24 -1.46 18.68
N GLN A 59 21.08 -0.81 18.49
CA GLN A 59 19.83 -1.20 19.11
C GLN A 59 19.34 -2.55 18.57
N ALA A 60 19.40 -2.76 17.26
CA ALA A 60 19.05 -4.03 16.64
C ALA A 60 19.98 -5.19 17.09
N LEU A 61 21.28 -4.92 17.26
CA LEU A 61 22.24 -5.88 17.79
C LEU A 61 22.00 -6.20 19.27
N ASN A 62 21.68 -5.21 20.09
CA ASN A 62 21.30 -5.41 21.49
C ASN A 62 19.98 -6.18 21.61
N ASP A 63 18.99 -5.92 20.75
CA ASP A 63 17.73 -6.65 20.70
C ASP A 63 17.95 -8.12 20.27
N GLU A 64 18.93 -8.38 19.39
CA GLU A 64 19.30 -9.72 18.98
C GLU A 64 20.09 -10.45 20.07
N GLU A 65 20.94 -9.75 20.81
CA GLU A 65 21.69 -10.30 21.96
C GLU A 65 20.77 -10.55 23.16
N ASN A 66 19.78 -9.69 23.43
CA ASN A 66 18.73 -9.90 24.41
C ASN A 66 17.83 -11.10 24.06
N ARG A 67 17.56 -11.34 22.77
CA ARG A 67 16.87 -12.55 22.30
C ARG A 67 17.67 -13.83 22.56
N ARG A 68 19.02 -13.75 22.46
CA ARG A 68 19.92 -14.89 22.73
C ARG A 68 20.09 -15.18 24.22
N THR A 69 19.91 -14.16 25.07
CA THR A 69 20.06 -14.30 26.56
C THR A 69 18.78 -14.69 27.28
N GLY A 70 17.67 -14.92 26.57
CA GLY A 70 16.51 -15.66 27.10
C GLY A 70 15.67 -14.93 28.14
N ASN A 71 15.67 -13.60 28.19
CA ASN A 71 14.93 -12.82 29.21
C ASN A 71 13.63 -12.16 28.71
N GLU A 72 13.21 -12.38 27.47
CA GLU A 72 11.81 -12.18 27.10
C GLU A 72 11.10 -13.53 27.15
N LEU A 73 10.07 -13.62 27.96
CA LEU A 73 9.09 -14.71 27.94
C LEU A 73 8.42 -14.71 26.56
N ILE A 74 9.11 -15.27 25.56
CA ILE A 74 8.46 -15.73 24.35
C ILE A 74 7.58 -16.88 24.84
N GLU A 75 6.28 -16.66 25.01
CA GLU A 75 5.36 -17.77 25.21
C GLU A 75 5.66 -18.80 24.13
N PRO A 76 5.98 -20.05 24.50
CA PRO A 76 6.25 -21.08 23.52
C PRO A 76 5.01 -21.18 22.64
N LEU A 77 5.20 -21.07 21.32
CA LEU A 77 4.15 -21.19 20.32
C LEU A 77 3.42 -22.52 20.57
N THR A 78 2.27 -22.43 21.22
CA THR A 78 1.42 -23.61 21.37
C THR A 78 1.02 -24.09 19.97
N PRO A 79 0.91 -25.38 19.71
CA PRO A 79 0.50 -25.93 18.42
C PRO A 79 -0.77 -25.28 17.85
N SER A 80 -1.66 -24.75 18.73
CA SER A 80 -2.88 -24.04 18.36
C SER A 80 -2.67 -22.75 17.55
N ASN A 81 -1.52 -22.07 17.67
CA ASN A 81 -1.26 -20.83 16.92
C ASN A 81 -0.86 -21.07 15.45
N ARG A 82 -0.46 -22.29 15.09
CA ARG A 82 -0.09 -22.66 13.71
C ARG A 82 -1.30 -22.89 12.81
N GLU A 83 -2.49 -23.09 13.38
CA GLU A 83 -3.71 -23.44 12.65
C GLU A 83 -4.75 -22.31 12.63
N GLU A 84 -4.49 -21.16 13.27
CA GLU A 84 -5.44 -20.05 13.23
C GLU A 84 -5.63 -19.51 11.80
N PRO A 85 -6.88 -19.37 11.35
CA PRO A 85 -7.15 -18.83 10.03
C PRO A 85 -6.74 -17.36 9.94
N LEU A 86 -6.25 -16.95 8.80
CA LEU A 86 -6.08 -15.55 8.49
C LEU A 86 -7.45 -14.96 8.16
N LEU A 87 -7.74 -13.81 8.72
CA LEU A 87 -9.01 -13.09 8.59
C LEU A 87 -8.77 -11.76 7.88
N PHE A 88 -9.67 -11.42 6.95
CA PHE A 88 -9.63 -10.15 6.23
C PHE A 88 -11.02 -9.52 6.18
N ILE A 89 -11.11 -8.20 6.44
CA ILE A 89 -12.30 -7.36 6.24
C ILE A 89 -11.84 -6.03 5.69
N SER A 90 -12.42 -5.57 4.58
CA SER A 90 -12.35 -4.16 4.16
C SER A 90 -13.51 -3.40 4.80
N PHE A 91 -13.24 -2.25 5.43
CA PHE A 91 -14.26 -1.36 5.99
C PHE A 91 -14.69 -0.28 5.01
N GLY A 92 -13.93 -0.11 3.93
CA GLY A 92 -14.12 0.80 2.82
C GLY A 92 -12.90 0.76 1.93
N SER A 93 -13.09 0.91 0.61
CA SER A 93 -12.03 0.87 -0.40
C SER A 93 -12.34 1.82 -1.56
N GLY A 94 -11.98 3.08 -1.41
CA GLY A 94 -12.18 4.13 -2.42
C GLY A 94 -11.94 5.53 -1.85
N SER A 95 -12.07 6.55 -2.67
CA SER A 95 -11.74 7.97 -2.36
C SER A 95 -12.51 8.56 -1.15
N SER A 96 -13.56 7.88 -0.65
CA SER A 96 -14.28 8.28 0.56
C SER A 96 -13.61 7.81 1.85
N GLY A 97 -12.78 6.76 1.78
CA GLY A 97 -12.01 6.23 2.90
C GLY A 97 -11.58 4.79 2.67
N ASN A 98 -10.32 4.54 2.94
CA ASN A 98 -9.67 3.24 2.83
C ASN A 98 -9.29 2.75 4.22
N CYS A 99 -9.69 1.54 4.56
CA CYS A 99 -9.27 0.85 5.77
C CYS A 99 -9.61 -0.63 5.66
N ALA A 100 -8.69 -1.51 6.06
CA ALA A 100 -8.93 -2.94 6.13
C ALA A 100 -8.29 -3.55 7.39
N TYR A 101 -8.88 -4.63 7.89
CA TYR A 101 -8.31 -5.48 8.94
C TYR A 101 -7.69 -6.72 8.32
N LEU A 102 -6.48 -7.07 8.76
CA LEU A 102 -5.83 -8.33 8.47
C LEU A 102 -5.25 -8.91 9.76
N GLY A 103 -5.55 -10.16 10.05
CA GLY A 103 -5.07 -10.81 11.29
C GLY A 103 -5.78 -12.10 11.60
N THR A 104 -5.77 -12.47 12.88
CA THR A 104 -6.48 -13.62 13.43
C THR A 104 -7.63 -13.15 14.35
N ARG A 105 -8.30 -14.07 15.06
CA ARG A 105 -9.28 -13.66 16.08
C ARG A 105 -8.65 -13.01 17.31
N ARG A 106 -7.34 -13.18 17.52
CA ARG A 106 -6.62 -12.73 18.72
C ARG A 106 -5.80 -11.47 18.49
N THR A 107 -5.25 -11.30 17.28
CA THR A 107 -4.33 -10.21 16.96
C THR A 107 -4.39 -9.87 15.48
N GLY A 108 -4.19 -8.61 15.15
CA GLY A 108 -4.19 -8.15 13.76
C GLY A 108 -3.74 -6.70 13.63
N ILE A 109 -3.77 -6.23 12.41
CA ILE A 109 -3.39 -4.88 12.01
C ILE A 109 -4.51 -4.23 11.22
N LEU A 110 -4.49 -2.91 11.16
CA LEU A 110 -5.22 -2.15 10.15
C LEU A 110 -4.27 -1.77 9.02
N ILE A 111 -4.80 -1.72 7.82
CA ILE A 111 -4.15 -1.15 6.63
C ILE A 111 -4.95 0.09 6.30
N ASP A 112 -4.31 1.24 6.42
CA ASP A 112 -4.88 2.58 6.36
C ASP A 112 -5.92 2.91 7.45
N ALA A 113 -6.24 4.20 7.60
CA ALA A 113 -7.14 4.75 8.60
C ALA A 113 -8.05 5.85 8.00
N GLY A 114 -8.56 5.61 6.80
CA GLY A 114 -9.47 6.52 6.09
C GLY A 114 -10.94 6.36 6.50
N VAL A 115 -11.28 5.30 7.25
CA VAL A 115 -12.63 5.01 7.75
C VAL A 115 -12.71 5.34 9.25
N ASP A 116 -13.86 5.87 9.69
CA ASP A 116 -14.08 6.24 11.08
C ASP A 116 -13.89 5.02 12.03
N PRO A 117 -13.06 5.13 13.09
CA PRO A 117 -12.80 4.06 14.05
C PRO A 117 -14.07 3.46 14.69
N GLU A 118 -15.14 4.24 14.86
CA GLU A 118 -16.40 3.72 15.39
C GLU A 118 -17.08 2.75 14.40
N THR A 119 -16.98 3.02 13.11
CA THR A 119 -17.45 2.10 12.06
C THR A 119 -16.58 0.84 12.02
N VAL A 120 -15.26 0.98 12.14
CA VAL A 120 -14.32 -0.15 12.22
C VAL A 120 -14.66 -1.03 13.41
N GLU A 121 -14.80 -0.45 14.62
CA GLU A 121 -15.11 -1.17 15.85
C GLU A 121 -16.47 -1.90 15.77
N ARG A 122 -17.50 -1.22 15.31
CA ARG A 122 -18.84 -1.81 15.12
C ARG A 122 -18.79 -2.99 14.17
N THR A 123 -18.06 -2.88 13.06
CA THR A 123 -17.94 -3.96 12.08
C THR A 123 -17.14 -5.14 12.61
N LEU A 124 -16.01 -4.87 13.29
CA LEU A 124 -15.25 -5.93 13.96
C LEU A 124 -16.12 -6.70 14.94
N LYS A 125 -16.85 -5.99 15.80
CA LYS A 125 -17.75 -6.59 16.80
C LYS A 125 -18.86 -7.44 16.16
N ALA A 126 -19.45 -6.97 15.06
CA ALA A 126 -20.47 -7.72 14.31
C ALA A 126 -19.93 -9.04 13.73
N ASN A 127 -18.61 -9.14 13.52
CA ASN A 127 -17.92 -10.34 13.03
C ASN A 127 -17.23 -11.16 14.15
N GLY A 128 -17.55 -10.89 15.41
CA GLY A 128 -16.95 -11.59 16.57
C GLY A 128 -15.46 -11.26 16.78
N LEU A 129 -15.03 -10.09 16.31
CA LEU A 129 -13.69 -9.55 16.51
C LEU A 129 -13.74 -8.35 17.46
N SER A 130 -12.57 -7.91 17.92
CA SER A 130 -12.47 -6.78 18.83
C SER A 130 -11.42 -5.78 18.32
N MET A 131 -11.71 -4.48 18.50
CA MET A 131 -10.72 -3.44 18.31
C MET A 131 -9.50 -3.64 19.25
N SER A 132 -9.66 -4.32 20.40
CA SER A 132 -8.55 -4.67 21.29
C SER A 132 -7.52 -5.62 20.67
N ASN A 133 -7.87 -6.28 19.58
CA ASN A 133 -6.96 -7.18 18.85
C ASN A 133 -6.06 -6.43 17.86
N VAL A 134 -6.37 -5.16 17.55
CA VAL A 134 -5.55 -4.33 16.66
C VAL A 134 -4.29 -3.88 17.39
N ARG A 135 -3.12 -4.20 16.83
CA ARG A 135 -1.79 -3.88 17.37
C ARG A 135 -1.14 -2.69 16.69
N GLY A 136 -1.53 -2.37 15.47
CA GLY A 136 -1.00 -1.24 14.73
C GLY A 136 -1.79 -0.95 13.47
N VAL A 137 -1.50 0.19 12.88
CA VAL A 137 -1.99 0.60 11.57
C VAL A 137 -0.81 0.84 10.64
N LEU A 138 -0.82 0.18 9.48
CA LEU A 138 0.09 0.42 8.38
C LEU A 138 -0.50 1.53 7.51
N LEU A 139 0.27 2.56 7.17
CA LEU A 139 -0.19 3.59 6.25
C LEU A 139 0.53 3.43 4.91
N THR A 140 -0.26 3.30 3.84
CA THR A 140 0.26 3.18 2.48
C THR A 140 0.87 4.48 2.00
N HIS A 141 0.18 5.60 2.19
CA HIS A 141 0.62 6.94 1.82
C HIS A 141 -0.17 8.03 2.59
N ASP A 142 0.06 9.30 2.25
CA ASP A 142 -0.44 10.43 3.02
C ASP A 142 -1.69 11.13 2.45
N HIS A 143 -2.44 10.53 1.53
CA HIS A 143 -3.71 11.10 1.08
C HIS A 143 -4.80 11.01 2.16
N SER A 144 -5.74 11.97 2.12
CA SER A 144 -6.72 12.14 3.19
C SER A 144 -7.63 10.94 3.41
N ASP A 145 -7.99 10.24 2.36
CA ASP A 145 -8.83 9.04 2.39
C ASP A 145 -8.10 7.80 2.95
N HIS A 146 -6.78 7.90 3.20
CA HIS A 146 -5.97 6.88 3.86
C HIS A 146 -5.63 7.25 5.31
N VAL A 147 -5.51 8.55 5.65
CA VAL A 147 -4.98 8.98 6.95
C VAL A 147 -5.96 9.79 7.80
N ARG A 148 -7.13 10.15 7.27
CA ARG A 148 -8.11 11.08 7.89
C ARG A 148 -8.37 10.81 9.36
N TYR A 149 -8.51 9.57 9.75
CA TYR A 149 -8.88 9.18 11.11
C TYR A 149 -7.72 8.60 11.93
N VAL A 150 -6.50 8.61 11.42
CA VAL A 150 -5.36 7.99 12.11
C VAL A 150 -5.16 8.55 13.52
N TYR A 151 -5.28 9.87 13.71
CA TYR A 151 -5.12 10.48 15.03
C TYR A 151 -6.31 10.17 15.96
N LYS A 152 -7.55 10.11 15.44
CA LYS A 152 -8.72 9.65 16.22
C LYS A 152 -8.52 8.20 16.69
N LEU A 153 -8.03 7.34 15.82
CA LEU A 153 -7.73 5.93 16.11
C LEU A 153 -6.75 5.80 17.28
N VAL A 154 -5.54 6.38 17.19
CA VAL A 154 -4.52 6.23 18.23
C VAL A 154 -4.85 6.96 19.52
N ARG A 155 -5.70 7.98 19.46
CA ARG A 155 -6.22 8.64 20.67
C ARG A 155 -7.20 7.77 21.44
N LEU A 156 -8.03 6.99 20.73
CA LEU A 156 -8.94 6.01 21.31
C LEU A 156 -8.20 4.76 21.79
N ARG A 157 -7.15 4.38 21.07
CA ARG A 157 -6.36 3.17 21.31
C ARG A 157 -4.88 3.54 21.38
N LYS A 158 -4.44 3.96 22.58
CA LYS A 158 -3.08 4.45 22.85
C LYS A 158 -1.99 3.36 22.70
N ASP A 159 -2.40 2.11 22.69
CA ASP A 159 -1.57 0.92 22.50
C ASP A 159 -1.39 0.53 21.01
N VAL A 160 -2.02 1.28 20.08
CA VAL A 160 -1.89 1.06 18.64
C VAL A 160 -0.80 1.95 18.07
N GLY A 161 0.24 1.35 17.48
CA GLY A 161 1.30 2.06 16.76
C GLY A 161 0.91 2.43 15.32
N ILE A 162 1.50 3.50 14.80
CA ILE A 162 1.39 3.93 13.40
C ILE A 162 2.68 3.55 12.68
N TYR A 163 2.60 2.69 11.71
CA TYR A 163 3.73 2.19 10.93
C TYR A 163 3.71 2.80 9.53
N CYS A 164 4.58 3.76 9.29
CA CYS A 164 4.75 4.40 7.98
C CYS A 164 6.16 4.96 7.83
N THR A 165 6.53 5.33 6.60
CA THR A 165 7.82 5.98 6.37
C THR A 165 7.85 7.40 6.97
N LEU A 166 9.02 7.91 7.25
CA LEU A 166 9.19 9.29 7.72
C LEU A 166 8.67 10.33 6.71
N LYS A 167 8.75 10.02 5.42
CA LYS A 167 8.22 10.89 4.36
C LYS A 167 6.70 10.92 4.38
N THR A 168 6.03 9.76 4.54
CA THR A 168 4.57 9.67 4.70
C THR A 168 4.11 10.44 5.93
N LEU A 169 4.75 10.26 7.10
CA LEU A 169 4.44 11.04 8.31
C LEU A 169 4.59 12.54 8.08
N SER A 170 5.70 12.96 7.45
CA SER A 170 5.97 14.37 7.17
C SER A 170 4.97 14.96 6.18
N GLY A 171 4.58 14.19 5.15
CA GLY A 171 3.55 14.55 4.19
C GLY A 171 2.20 14.74 4.85
N MET A 172 1.78 13.78 5.65
CA MET A 172 0.55 13.81 6.43
C MET A 172 0.44 15.05 7.30
N LEU A 173 1.52 15.42 8.01
CA LEU A 173 1.56 16.59 8.89
C LEU A 173 1.59 17.93 8.14
N ARG A 174 2.05 17.95 6.87
CA ARG A 174 2.05 19.16 6.03
C ARG A 174 0.73 19.37 5.31
N ARG A 175 0.13 18.29 4.81
CA ARG A 175 -1.04 18.35 3.93
C ARG A 175 -2.37 18.39 4.68
N HIS A 176 -2.38 17.89 5.94
CA HIS A 176 -3.63 17.72 6.69
C HIS A 176 -3.57 18.39 8.06
N SER A 177 -4.73 18.82 8.54
CA SER A 177 -4.91 19.37 9.90
C SER A 177 -4.90 18.27 10.97
N ILE A 178 -3.86 17.43 10.97
CA ILE A 178 -3.68 16.33 11.91
C ILE A 178 -2.80 16.81 13.07
N SER A 179 -3.19 16.45 14.30
CA SER A 179 -2.42 16.81 15.50
C SER A 179 -0.97 16.28 15.41
N ARG A 180 0.00 17.15 15.74
CA ARG A 180 1.42 16.76 15.80
C ARG A 180 1.71 15.65 16.82
N ARG A 181 0.81 15.40 17.77
CA ARG A 181 0.91 14.27 18.72
C ARG A 181 0.82 12.89 18.04
N VAL A 182 0.43 12.82 16.78
CA VAL A 182 0.50 11.58 16.00
C VAL A 182 1.92 11.00 15.96
N LYS A 183 2.95 11.86 16.11
CA LYS A 183 4.36 11.45 16.20
C LYS A 183 4.67 10.56 17.42
N ASP A 184 3.90 10.70 18.50
CA ASP A 184 4.11 9.94 19.75
C ASP A 184 3.77 8.45 19.57
N TYR A 185 3.07 8.11 18.49
CA TYR A 185 2.62 6.75 18.14
C TYR A 185 3.35 6.19 16.91
N HIS A 186 4.27 6.96 16.32
CA HIS A 186 4.92 6.60 15.08
C HIS A 186 6.06 5.62 15.27
N HIS A 187 5.99 4.52 14.55
CA HIS A 187 7.05 3.53 14.37
C HIS A 187 7.55 3.63 12.92
N PRO A 188 8.76 4.15 12.69
CA PRO A 188 9.28 4.32 11.34
C PRO A 188 9.53 2.96 10.69
N ILE A 189 9.07 2.81 9.46
CA ILE A 189 9.37 1.65 8.61
C ILE A 189 10.24 2.08 7.44
N TYR A 190 10.99 1.12 6.92
CA TYR A 190 11.86 1.31 5.76
C TYR A 190 11.45 0.31 4.67
N LYS A 191 11.35 0.78 3.43
CA LYS A 191 11.06 -0.10 2.29
C LYS A 191 12.14 -1.17 2.16
N GLU A 192 11.76 -2.38 1.79
CA GLU A 192 12.62 -3.56 1.64
C GLU A 192 13.22 -4.12 2.96
N PHE A 193 12.91 -3.50 4.10
CA PHE A 193 13.34 -4.01 5.40
C PHE A 193 12.14 -4.59 6.17
N PRO A 194 12.10 -5.90 6.38
CA PRO A 194 10.99 -6.54 7.08
C PRO A 194 10.97 -6.16 8.56
N PHE A 195 9.76 -6.03 9.11
CA PHE A 195 9.52 -5.84 10.53
C PHE A 195 8.38 -6.76 11.00
N SER A 196 8.27 -6.99 12.30
CA SER A 196 7.26 -7.89 12.86
C SER A 196 6.24 -7.13 13.70
N ILE A 197 4.97 -7.42 13.50
CA ILE A 197 3.85 -6.93 14.30
C ILE A 197 2.69 -7.93 14.27
N ALA A 198 1.99 -8.10 15.38
CA ALA A 198 0.82 -8.97 15.49
C ALA A 198 1.06 -10.43 15.06
N GLY A 199 2.30 -10.92 15.20
CA GLY A 199 2.70 -12.27 14.75
C GLY A 199 2.84 -12.40 13.24
N MET A 200 2.93 -11.30 12.51
CA MET A 200 3.15 -11.26 11.08
C MET A 200 4.50 -10.58 10.78
N THR A 201 5.18 -11.02 9.73
CA THR A 201 6.34 -10.34 9.13
C THR A 201 5.85 -9.50 7.96
N ILE A 202 6.20 -8.23 7.94
CA ILE A 202 5.70 -7.24 6.97
C ILE A 202 6.88 -6.59 6.27
N THR A 203 6.86 -6.57 4.95
CA THR A 203 7.81 -5.84 4.12
C THR A 203 7.06 -4.77 3.34
N ALA A 204 7.43 -3.51 3.56
CA ALA A 204 6.96 -2.40 2.73
C ALA A 204 7.76 -2.34 1.43
N PHE A 205 7.12 -2.12 0.31
CA PHE A 205 7.76 -1.96 -0.99
C PHE A 205 7.29 -0.71 -1.73
N ASP A 206 8.07 -0.27 -2.72
CA ASP A 206 7.76 0.94 -3.46
C ASP A 206 6.62 0.73 -4.45
N VAL A 207 5.71 1.72 -4.54
CA VAL A 207 4.65 1.77 -5.53
C VAL A 207 4.60 3.15 -6.19
N SER A 208 4.14 3.21 -7.44
CA SER A 208 4.07 4.44 -8.22
C SER A 208 2.76 5.18 -7.95
N HIS A 209 2.82 6.28 -7.16
CA HIS A 209 1.67 7.14 -6.89
C HIS A 209 2.11 8.57 -6.55
N ASP A 210 1.18 9.54 -6.48
CA ASP A 210 1.47 10.97 -6.27
C ASP A 210 1.45 11.43 -4.80
N GLY A 211 1.52 10.49 -3.83
CA GLY A 211 1.73 10.79 -2.41
C GLY A 211 3.15 11.27 -2.09
N SER A 212 3.39 11.72 -0.85
CA SER A 212 4.74 12.16 -0.40
C SER A 212 5.74 11.00 -0.35
N ASP A 213 5.25 9.80 -0.08
CA ASP A 213 5.92 8.51 -0.20
C ASP A 213 4.84 7.43 -0.22
N ASN A 214 5.02 6.39 -1.04
CA ASN A 214 3.97 5.43 -1.32
C ASN A 214 4.48 4.01 -1.10
N CYS A 215 3.72 3.20 -0.36
CA CYS A 215 4.08 1.82 -0.03
C CYS A 215 2.97 0.85 -0.38
N GLY A 216 3.34 -0.26 -1.02
CA GLY A 216 2.63 -1.51 -0.89
C GLY A 216 3.17 -2.30 0.31
N PHE A 217 2.44 -3.34 0.71
CA PHE A 217 2.83 -4.21 1.82
C PHE A 217 2.75 -5.68 1.42
N PHE A 218 3.82 -6.42 1.66
CA PHE A 218 3.84 -7.87 1.60
C PHE A 218 3.85 -8.41 3.03
N ILE A 219 2.88 -9.26 3.37
CA ILE A 219 2.59 -9.69 4.73
C ILE A 219 2.61 -11.21 4.77
N GLU A 220 3.47 -11.75 5.62
CA GLU A 220 3.63 -13.17 5.85
C GLU A 220 3.21 -13.52 7.28
N THR A 221 2.36 -14.52 7.43
CA THR A 221 1.96 -15.01 8.74
C THR A 221 2.79 -16.21 9.16
N GLN A 222 2.89 -16.46 10.46
CA GLN A 222 3.55 -17.67 10.99
C GLN A 222 2.87 -18.96 10.51
N SER A 223 1.58 -18.91 10.18
CA SER A 223 0.83 -20.01 9.57
C SER A 223 1.11 -20.20 8.08
N GLY A 224 1.97 -19.38 7.47
CA GLY A 224 2.38 -19.49 6.06
C GLY A 224 1.36 -18.94 5.06
N HIS A 225 0.43 -18.07 5.49
CA HIS A 225 -0.34 -17.26 4.57
C HIS A 225 0.47 -16.07 4.10
N THR A 226 0.33 -15.71 2.82
CA THR A 226 0.97 -14.53 2.23
C THR A 226 -0.10 -13.62 1.63
N PHE A 227 -0.08 -12.34 2.00
CA PHE A 227 -1.01 -11.32 1.56
C PHE A 227 -0.23 -10.11 1.02
N ALA A 228 -0.53 -9.66 -0.19
CA ALA A 228 0.07 -8.46 -0.75
C ALA A 228 -0.98 -7.37 -0.99
N VAL A 229 -0.60 -6.13 -0.72
CA VAL A 229 -1.45 -4.95 -0.90
C VAL A 229 -0.73 -3.95 -1.80
N ALA A 230 -1.37 -3.60 -2.91
CA ALA A 230 -0.98 -2.49 -3.77
C ALA A 230 -2.24 -1.74 -4.20
N THR A 231 -2.59 -0.73 -3.44
CA THR A 231 -3.65 0.25 -3.72
C THR A 231 -3.02 1.55 -4.15
N ASP A 232 -3.76 2.35 -4.90
CA ASP A 232 -3.27 3.66 -5.38
C ASP A 232 -1.95 3.51 -6.13
N ILE A 233 -2.00 2.82 -7.24
CA ILE A 233 -0.84 2.56 -8.10
C ILE A 233 -1.15 2.99 -9.53
N GLY A 234 -0.32 3.84 -10.10
CA GLY A 234 -0.49 4.29 -11.49
C GLY A 234 0.15 3.36 -12.51
N SER A 235 0.99 2.43 -12.07
CA SER A 235 1.67 1.47 -12.93
C SER A 235 2.21 0.28 -12.14
N ILE A 236 2.38 -0.86 -12.83
CA ILE A 236 3.01 -2.05 -12.25
C ILE A 236 4.53 -1.88 -12.32
N THR A 237 5.13 -1.57 -11.18
CA THR A 237 6.59 -1.47 -11.03
C THR A 237 7.19 -2.86 -10.83
N GLU A 238 8.53 -2.98 -11.00
CA GLU A 238 9.25 -4.23 -10.68
C GLU A 238 9.00 -4.70 -9.24
N ARG A 239 8.82 -3.77 -8.29
CA ARG A 239 8.56 -4.11 -6.89
C ARG A 239 7.14 -4.60 -6.67
N VAL A 240 6.16 -4.00 -7.31
CA VAL A 240 4.78 -4.49 -7.31
C VAL A 240 4.74 -5.90 -7.89
N ASP A 241 5.34 -6.12 -9.06
CA ASP A 241 5.39 -7.44 -9.72
C ASP A 241 6.05 -8.48 -8.80
N PHE A 242 7.23 -8.17 -8.24
CA PHE A 242 7.98 -9.09 -7.39
C PHE A 242 7.22 -9.57 -6.15
N TYR A 243 6.55 -8.65 -5.43
CA TYR A 243 5.85 -9.00 -4.20
C TYR A 243 4.48 -9.62 -4.45
N MET A 244 3.76 -9.14 -5.47
CA MET A 244 2.45 -9.69 -5.82
C MET A 244 2.53 -11.15 -6.28
N ARG A 245 3.58 -11.53 -7.04
CA ARG A 245 3.82 -12.93 -7.48
C ARG A 245 4.03 -13.90 -6.34
N LYS A 246 4.51 -13.44 -5.19
CA LYS A 246 4.76 -14.26 -4.00
C LYS A 246 3.53 -14.44 -3.11
N ALA A 247 2.48 -13.68 -3.38
CA ALA A 247 1.31 -13.66 -2.52
C ALA A 247 0.25 -14.68 -2.94
N ARG A 248 -0.35 -15.32 -1.95
CA ARG A 248 -1.52 -16.18 -2.14
C ARG A 248 -2.80 -15.36 -2.23
N TYR A 249 -2.85 -14.23 -1.57
CA TYR A 249 -3.97 -13.29 -1.55
C TYR A 249 -3.47 -11.92 -1.93
N VAL A 250 -4.12 -11.26 -2.87
CA VAL A 250 -3.71 -9.93 -3.33
C VAL A 250 -4.86 -8.94 -3.24
N MET A 251 -4.57 -7.75 -2.75
CA MET A 251 -5.42 -6.57 -2.85
C MET A 251 -4.78 -5.66 -3.90
N LEU A 252 -5.41 -5.58 -5.06
CA LEU A 252 -4.90 -4.92 -6.27
C LEU A 252 -5.86 -3.81 -6.70
N GLU A 253 -5.35 -2.66 -7.04
CA GLU A 253 -6.16 -1.57 -7.57
C GLU A 253 -6.79 -1.95 -8.92
N ALA A 254 -8.07 -1.56 -9.09
CA ALA A 254 -8.79 -1.52 -10.35
C ALA A 254 -9.66 -0.26 -10.34
N ASN A 255 -9.01 0.90 -10.53
CA ASN A 255 -9.64 2.18 -10.23
C ASN A 255 -10.70 2.56 -11.26
N TYR A 256 -10.38 2.50 -12.55
CA TYR A 256 -11.28 3.01 -13.56
C TYR A 256 -11.38 2.10 -14.79
N ASP A 257 -12.50 2.24 -15.48
CA ASP A 257 -12.69 1.79 -16.85
C ASP A 257 -12.27 2.90 -17.82
N ALA A 258 -11.45 2.59 -18.81
CA ALA A 258 -10.86 3.59 -19.69
C ALA A 258 -11.92 4.37 -20.52
N ASP A 259 -13.00 3.71 -20.95
CA ASP A 259 -14.09 4.36 -21.69
C ASP A 259 -14.95 5.23 -20.78
N MET A 260 -15.26 4.76 -19.56
CA MET A 260 -15.98 5.54 -18.56
C MET A 260 -15.16 6.79 -18.16
N LEU A 261 -13.85 6.67 -17.97
CA LEU A 261 -13.00 7.82 -17.68
C LEU A 261 -12.97 8.80 -18.86
N ARG A 262 -12.82 8.31 -20.10
CA ARG A 262 -12.78 9.13 -21.30
C ARG A 262 -14.08 9.93 -21.50
N THR A 263 -15.23 9.31 -21.31
CA THR A 263 -16.56 9.90 -21.55
C THR A 263 -17.18 10.57 -20.30
N GLY A 264 -16.67 10.24 -19.12
CA GLY A 264 -17.19 10.70 -17.83
C GLY A 264 -17.08 12.21 -17.59
N PRO A 265 -17.67 12.71 -16.50
CA PRO A 265 -17.86 14.15 -16.27
C PRO A 265 -16.59 14.89 -15.80
N TYR A 266 -15.50 14.19 -15.54
CA TYR A 266 -14.28 14.81 -15.03
C TYR A 266 -13.61 15.73 -16.05
N THR A 267 -12.94 16.77 -15.56
CA THR A 267 -12.17 17.69 -16.40
C THR A 267 -11.01 16.96 -17.09
N ALA A 268 -10.57 17.46 -18.24
CA ALA A 268 -9.43 16.88 -18.97
C ALA A 268 -8.17 16.79 -18.09
N PHE A 269 -7.91 17.79 -17.24
CA PHE A 269 -6.82 17.79 -16.29
C PHE A 269 -6.91 16.62 -15.28
N LEU A 270 -8.09 16.39 -14.69
CA LEU A 270 -8.29 15.29 -13.73
C LEU A 270 -8.18 13.93 -14.41
N LYS A 271 -8.73 13.78 -15.63
CA LYS A 271 -8.58 12.55 -16.44
C LYS A 271 -7.12 12.23 -16.71
N SER A 272 -6.34 13.23 -17.14
CA SER A 272 -4.90 13.06 -17.38
C SER A 272 -4.13 12.70 -16.11
N ARG A 273 -4.49 13.27 -14.94
CA ARG A 273 -3.88 12.92 -13.66
C ARG A 273 -4.21 11.48 -13.25
N ILE A 274 -5.46 11.05 -13.42
CA ILE A 274 -5.90 9.69 -13.08
C ILE A 274 -5.15 8.66 -13.96
N ALA A 275 -5.06 8.90 -15.26
CA ALA A 275 -4.41 8.01 -16.22
C ALA A 275 -2.87 8.15 -16.28
N ALA A 276 -2.26 8.99 -15.45
CA ALA A 276 -0.81 9.15 -15.43
C ALA A 276 -0.11 7.91 -14.81
N PRO A 277 1.17 7.63 -15.17
CA PRO A 277 1.93 6.50 -14.59
C PRO A 277 2.08 6.52 -13.07
N ASN A 278 1.80 7.64 -12.42
CA ASN A 278 1.71 7.82 -10.98
C ASN A 278 0.28 8.19 -10.52
N GLY A 279 -0.71 7.97 -11.35
CA GLY A 279 -2.13 8.14 -11.04
C GLY A 279 -2.73 6.86 -10.47
N HIS A 280 -3.62 6.23 -11.24
CA HIS A 280 -4.33 5.01 -10.84
C HIS A 280 -4.35 3.98 -11.96
N LEU A 281 -4.52 2.72 -11.61
CA LEU A 281 -4.52 1.59 -12.53
C LEU A 281 -5.92 1.39 -13.12
N ASP A 282 -5.99 1.15 -14.43
CA ASP A 282 -7.25 0.81 -15.08
C ASP A 282 -7.61 -0.68 -14.95
N ASN A 283 -8.83 -1.04 -15.33
CA ASN A 283 -9.32 -2.41 -15.22
C ASN A 283 -8.59 -3.39 -16.15
N VAL A 284 -8.12 -2.93 -17.32
CA VAL A 284 -7.44 -3.78 -18.33
C VAL A 284 -6.04 -4.13 -17.85
N ASP A 285 -5.29 -3.14 -17.39
CA ASP A 285 -3.95 -3.35 -16.84
C ASP A 285 -4.01 -4.19 -15.56
N SER A 286 -5.01 -3.96 -14.68
CA SER A 286 -5.28 -4.78 -13.51
C SER A 286 -5.56 -6.24 -13.89
N GLY A 287 -6.37 -6.45 -14.93
CA GLY A 287 -6.72 -7.78 -15.43
C GLY A 287 -5.53 -8.50 -16.07
N ALA A 288 -4.77 -7.81 -16.91
CA ALA A 288 -3.56 -8.36 -17.52
C ALA A 288 -2.52 -8.75 -16.46
N PHE A 289 -2.32 -7.89 -15.47
CA PHE A 289 -1.41 -8.17 -14.36
C PHE A 289 -1.92 -9.33 -13.49
N ALA A 290 -3.20 -9.37 -13.13
CA ALA A 290 -3.81 -10.47 -12.39
C ALA A 290 -3.60 -11.82 -13.10
N ALA A 291 -3.78 -11.89 -14.42
CA ALA A 291 -3.51 -13.09 -15.21
C ALA A 291 -2.03 -13.47 -15.20
N SER A 292 -1.11 -12.48 -15.25
CA SER A 292 0.32 -12.75 -15.22
C SER A 292 0.80 -13.35 -13.88
N ILE A 293 0.28 -12.86 -12.75
CA ILE A 293 0.65 -13.41 -11.43
C ILE A 293 -0.06 -14.74 -11.13
N ALA A 294 -1.24 -14.99 -11.74
CA ALA A 294 -1.93 -16.27 -11.62
C ALA A 294 -1.12 -17.44 -12.22
N ALA A 295 -0.26 -17.16 -13.19
CA ALA A 295 0.61 -18.15 -13.83
C ALA A 295 1.62 -18.79 -12.86
N GLU A 296 1.96 -18.13 -11.76
CA GLU A 296 2.83 -18.68 -10.70
C GLU A 296 2.18 -19.82 -9.91
N GLY A 297 0.85 -19.97 -10.01
CA GLY A 297 0.09 -21.06 -9.38
C GLY A 297 -0.15 -20.90 -7.87
N LEU A 298 0.28 -19.81 -7.25
CA LEU A 298 0.11 -19.53 -5.81
C LEU A 298 -1.19 -18.79 -5.53
N LEU A 299 -1.66 -17.98 -6.48
CA LEU A 299 -2.77 -17.05 -6.30
C LEU A 299 -4.09 -17.79 -6.04
N SER A 300 -4.78 -17.39 -4.98
CA SER A 300 -6.06 -17.97 -4.54
C SER A 300 -7.18 -16.94 -4.50
N HIS A 301 -6.88 -15.68 -4.08
CA HIS A 301 -7.88 -14.61 -4.02
C HIS A 301 -7.31 -13.30 -4.56
N ILE A 302 -8.13 -12.62 -5.35
CA ILE A 302 -7.89 -11.26 -5.82
C ILE A 302 -9.00 -10.37 -5.26
N PHE A 303 -8.60 -9.33 -4.53
CA PHE A 303 -9.47 -8.26 -4.05
C PHE A 303 -9.22 -7.03 -4.90
N LEU A 304 -10.14 -6.70 -5.80
CA LEU A 304 -10.10 -5.45 -6.55
C LEU A 304 -10.48 -4.32 -5.60
N CYS A 305 -9.62 -3.33 -5.48
CA CYS A 305 -9.75 -2.24 -4.53
C CYS A 305 -9.72 -0.87 -5.21
N HIS A 306 -10.08 0.15 -4.45
CA HIS A 306 -10.03 1.57 -4.81
C HIS A 306 -10.77 1.91 -6.12
N LEU A 307 -11.96 1.31 -6.33
CA LEU A 307 -12.79 1.56 -7.49
C LEU A 307 -13.32 3.00 -7.49
N SER A 308 -13.17 3.71 -8.62
CA SER A 308 -13.73 5.05 -8.82
C SER A 308 -15.25 5.05 -8.67
N ALA A 309 -15.79 6.12 -8.09
CA ALA A 309 -17.24 6.32 -7.97
C ALA A 309 -17.90 6.64 -9.32
N GLU A 310 -17.19 7.42 -10.15
CA GLU A 310 -17.72 7.99 -11.37
C GLU A 310 -17.26 7.22 -12.63
N ASN A 311 -16.09 6.59 -12.57
CA ASN A 311 -15.46 6.02 -13.77
C ASN A 311 -15.28 4.52 -13.66
N ASN A 312 -16.02 3.84 -12.76
CA ASN A 312 -16.03 2.40 -12.65
C ASN A 312 -17.32 1.89 -12.00
N THR A 313 -17.60 0.60 -12.20
CA THR A 313 -18.57 -0.14 -11.42
C THR A 313 -17.95 -1.46 -10.96
N PRO A 314 -18.43 -2.05 -9.84
CA PRO A 314 -17.97 -3.38 -9.44
C PRO A 314 -18.16 -4.44 -10.53
N SER A 315 -19.26 -4.40 -11.27
CA SER A 315 -19.54 -5.32 -12.37
C SER A 315 -18.56 -5.16 -13.52
N THR A 316 -18.23 -3.93 -13.92
CA THR A 316 -17.27 -3.64 -14.99
C THR A 316 -15.88 -4.13 -14.61
N ALA A 317 -15.39 -3.77 -13.43
CA ALA A 317 -14.08 -4.21 -12.94
C ALA A 317 -13.99 -5.75 -12.86
N LEU A 318 -14.99 -6.40 -12.25
CA LEU A 318 -15.03 -7.86 -12.15
C LEU A 318 -15.07 -8.54 -13.54
N SER A 319 -15.89 -8.03 -14.46
CA SER A 319 -16.01 -8.59 -15.81
C SER A 319 -14.69 -8.49 -16.58
N THR A 320 -14.04 -7.30 -16.54
CA THR A 320 -12.78 -7.09 -17.27
C THR A 320 -11.67 -7.99 -16.72
N VAL A 321 -11.46 -8.02 -15.39
CA VAL A 321 -10.41 -8.84 -14.79
C VAL A 321 -10.70 -10.35 -14.98
N ARG A 322 -11.97 -10.78 -14.87
CA ARG A 322 -12.39 -12.15 -15.13
C ARG A 322 -12.05 -12.57 -16.56
N GLN A 323 -12.35 -11.75 -17.57
CA GLN A 323 -12.04 -12.03 -18.96
C GLN A 323 -10.55 -12.26 -19.21
N HIS A 324 -9.68 -11.48 -18.57
CA HIS A 324 -8.23 -11.66 -18.66
C HIS A 324 -7.78 -12.98 -18.03
N LEU A 325 -8.30 -13.33 -16.86
CA LEU A 325 -7.97 -14.58 -16.16
C LEU A 325 -8.45 -15.80 -16.96
N GLU A 326 -9.71 -15.81 -17.40
CA GLU A 326 -10.30 -16.92 -18.17
C GLU A 326 -9.66 -17.05 -19.54
N GLY A 327 -9.39 -15.92 -20.23
CA GLY A 327 -8.68 -15.89 -21.49
C GLY A 327 -7.24 -16.42 -21.42
N SER A 328 -6.65 -16.39 -20.23
CA SER A 328 -5.34 -16.98 -19.93
C SER A 328 -5.40 -18.40 -19.37
N GLY A 329 -6.59 -19.03 -19.35
CA GLY A 329 -6.78 -20.44 -18.98
C GLY A 329 -6.94 -20.69 -17.47
N PHE A 330 -7.23 -19.67 -16.66
CA PHE A 330 -7.40 -19.81 -15.20
C PHE A 330 -8.87 -19.98 -14.74
N GLY A 331 -9.80 -20.15 -15.66
CA GLY A 331 -11.21 -20.38 -15.33
C GLY A 331 -11.52 -21.81 -14.80
N PRO A 332 -12.66 -21.99 -14.14
CA PRO A 332 -13.64 -20.96 -13.79
C PRO A 332 -13.17 -20.09 -12.61
N ILE A 333 -13.52 -18.79 -12.64
CA ILE A 333 -13.21 -17.84 -11.60
C ILE A 333 -14.39 -17.70 -10.65
N GLY A 334 -14.16 -17.97 -9.36
CA GLY A 334 -15.15 -17.80 -8.31
C GLY A 334 -15.46 -16.33 -8.03
N ASP A 335 -16.67 -16.05 -7.56
CA ASP A 335 -17.06 -14.72 -7.13
C ASP A 335 -17.76 -14.73 -5.76
N ALA A 336 -17.98 -13.53 -5.23
CA ALA A 336 -18.63 -13.37 -3.93
C ALA A 336 -20.13 -13.74 -3.94
N SER A 337 -20.75 -13.94 -5.11
CA SER A 337 -22.17 -14.28 -5.24
C SER A 337 -22.45 -15.75 -4.96
N GLY A 338 -21.41 -16.59 -4.94
CA GLY A 338 -21.55 -18.04 -4.73
C GLY A 338 -22.20 -18.76 -5.91
N SER A 339 -22.25 -18.12 -7.09
CA SER A 339 -22.82 -18.71 -8.31
C SER A 339 -22.04 -19.92 -8.84
N ILE A 340 -20.79 -20.06 -8.40
CA ILE A 340 -19.94 -21.23 -8.64
C ILE A 340 -19.42 -21.71 -7.29
N GLU A 341 -19.49 -23.01 -7.00
CA GLU A 341 -18.99 -23.55 -5.74
C GLU A 341 -17.50 -23.24 -5.57
N ALA A 342 -17.12 -22.75 -4.38
CA ALA A 342 -15.74 -22.35 -4.08
C ALA A 342 -14.73 -23.50 -4.27
N SER A 343 -15.20 -24.77 -4.20
CA SER A 343 -14.42 -25.99 -4.44
C SER A 343 -14.06 -26.20 -5.91
N GLU A 344 -14.81 -25.61 -6.82
CA GLU A 344 -14.61 -25.74 -8.28
C GLU A 344 -13.70 -24.64 -8.85
N CYS A 345 -13.51 -23.56 -8.08
CA CYS A 345 -12.78 -22.40 -8.53
C CYS A 345 -11.37 -22.37 -7.95
N ARG A 346 -10.37 -22.25 -8.83
CA ARG A 346 -8.97 -22.12 -8.42
C ARG A 346 -8.66 -20.74 -7.83
N ILE A 347 -9.27 -19.69 -8.37
CA ILE A 347 -9.09 -18.30 -7.99
C ILE A 347 -10.44 -17.68 -7.64
N GLN A 348 -10.50 -16.95 -6.54
CA GLN A 348 -11.65 -16.16 -6.14
C GLN A 348 -11.38 -14.68 -6.48
N LEU A 349 -12.34 -14.01 -7.13
CA LEU A 349 -12.26 -12.61 -7.50
C LEU A 349 -13.37 -11.81 -6.79
N THR A 350 -13.01 -10.73 -6.13
CA THR A 350 -13.96 -9.92 -5.36
C THR A 350 -13.65 -8.44 -5.56
N ALA A 351 -14.65 -7.64 -5.93
CA ALA A 351 -14.54 -6.17 -5.85
C ALA A 351 -14.92 -5.72 -4.43
N LEU A 352 -14.01 -5.00 -3.77
CA LEU A 352 -14.25 -4.48 -2.43
C LEU A 352 -15.24 -3.31 -2.48
N PRO A 353 -16.20 -3.24 -1.54
CA PRO A 353 -17.13 -2.13 -1.46
C PRO A 353 -16.41 -0.81 -1.16
N ARG A 354 -16.81 0.27 -1.84
CA ARG A 354 -16.20 1.61 -1.67
C ARG A 354 -16.51 2.26 -0.33
N THR A 355 -17.75 2.17 0.13
CA THR A 355 -18.28 2.95 1.27
C THR A 355 -18.89 2.10 2.36
N ALA A 356 -18.90 0.79 2.20
CA ALA A 356 -19.47 -0.17 3.14
C ALA A 356 -18.44 -1.25 3.48
N PRO A 357 -18.56 -1.90 4.66
CA PRO A 357 -17.75 -3.05 4.97
C PRO A 357 -18.00 -4.23 4.03
N SER A 358 -16.96 -4.97 3.72
CA SER A 358 -17.06 -6.28 3.08
C SER A 358 -17.56 -7.34 4.08
N ARG A 359 -17.88 -8.54 3.58
CA ARG A 359 -17.97 -9.72 4.44
C ARG A 359 -16.63 -10.02 5.10
N LEU A 360 -16.63 -10.82 6.15
CA LEU A 360 -15.44 -11.43 6.70
C LEU A 360 -14.95 -12.55 5.76
N PHE A 361 -13.69 -12.46 5.33
CA PHE A 361 -13.00 -13.52 4.62
C PHE A 361 -12.17 -14.33 5.60
N VAL A 362 -12.25 -15.66 5.50
CA VAL A 362 -11.59 -16.59 6.40
C VAL A 362 -10.73 -17.54 5.57
N PHE A 363 -9.42 -17.40 5.68
CA PHE A 363 -8.45 -18.21 4.96
C PHE A 363 -7.92 -19.30 5.87
N ARG A 364 -8.24 -20.54 5.54
CA ARG A 364 -7.72 -21.72 6.23
C ARG A 364 -6.58 -22.32 5.41
N LYS A 365 -5.60 -22.91 6.09
CA LYS A 365 -4.65 -23.77 5.38
C LYS A 365 -5.42 -24.95 4.79
N HIS A 366 -5.28 -25.15 3.48
CA HIS A 366 -5.51 -26.47 2.95
C HIS A 366 -4.36 -27.37 3.41
N PRO A 367 -4.61 -28.58 3.93
CA PRO A 367 -3.56 -29.55 4.06
C PRO A 367 -2.96 -29.73 2.65
N LEU A 368 -1.62 -29.63 2.56
CA LEU A 368 -0.91 -29.97 1.34
C LEU A 368 -1.28 -31.41 1.01
N ASN A 369 -2.14 -31.62 0.00
CA ASN A 369 -2.44 -32.94 -0.50
C ASN A 369 -1.14 -33.54 -1.03
N GLY A 370 -0.64 -34.57 -0.39
CA GLY A 370 0.32 -35.51 -0.94
C GLY A 370 1.74 -35.44 -0.34
N GLN A 371 1.89 -35.95 0.86
CA GLN A 371 2.97 -36.89 1.22
C GLN A 371 2.29 -38.02 2.00
N SER A 372 1.81 -39.00 1.28
CA SER A 372 1.61 -40.36 1.77
C SER A 372 2.82 -41.20 1.39
#